data_6935324e919a37b1dd3e63464fcb9ecb
#
_entry.id   6935324e919a37b1dd3e63464fcb9ecb
#
_cell.length_a   1.000
_cell.length_b   1.000
_cell.length_c   1.000
_cell.angle_alpha   90.00
_cell.angle_beta   90.00
_cell.angle_gamma   90.00
#
_symmetry.space_group_name_H-M   'P 1'
#
loop_
_entity.id
_entity.type
_entity.pdbx_description
1 polymer ?
#
loop_
_entity_poly.entity_id
_entity_poly.type
_entity_poly.pdbx_seq_one_letter_code
_entity_poly.pdbx_strand_id
1 'polypeptide(L)'
;MKVSKLIILSYLLFAVDSLAQDYDSSVVADEKRLPYKVLHAEPLYIDLIRDLGAHKGEKEWNVGFGMKDKLRFDQYEALIEYEWAPVNRLGLEIEVPVTFYMRAPNGLNAEKPSDRIESIKTAAQWTFLVSEKLQTSLALGYINEMEFTDLSNIGFNNLFQGNLFNPFFIAAKRFKDWHTLIYTGPQAHLDFETNKWRSAYELNSNLHYMIPQTRNFLGVEFNMLFMGSEFEMVIRPQMRVVIHDALMIGIVQGIPVSKERERLSSFLRLIYEPRHASKAKVRHKNQGH
;
A
#
# COMPACT_ATOMS: atom_id res chain seq x y z
N MET A 1 -10.56 22.24 -25.73
CA MET A 1 -10.51 22.43 -24.27
C MET A 1 -10.02 21.14 -23.58
N LYS A 2 -8.84 20.60 -23.97
CA LYS A 2 -8.30 19.30 -23.46
C LYS A 2 -6.86 19.37 -22.95
N VAL A 3 -6.26 20.56 -22.84
CA VAL A 3 -4.82 20.70 -22.47
C VAL A 3 -4.63 21.12 -21.02
N SER A 4 -5.65 21.67 -20.36
CA SER A 4 -5.50 22.21 -19.00
C SER A 4 -5.38 21.16 -17.86
N LYS A 5 -5.83 19.91 -18.11
CA LYS A 5 -5.81 18.87 -17.07
C LYS A 5 -4.43 18.18 -16.90
N LEU A 6 -3.59 18.25 -17.93
CA LEU A 6 -2.24 17.66 -17.90
C LEU A 6 -1.22 18.54 -17.15
N ILE A 7 -1.49 19.84 -17.09
CA ILE A 7 -0.59 20.84 -16.49
C ILE A 7 -0.64 20.80 -14.96
N ILE A 8 -1.76 20.42 -14.35
CA ILE A 8 -1.89 20.33 -12.89
C ILE A 8 -1.10 19.16 -12.33
N LEU A 9 -1.02 18.05 -13.06
CA LEU A 9 -0.25 16.87 -12.62
C LEU A 9 1.27 17.13 -12.69
N SER A 10 1.75 17.96 -13.63
CA SER A 10 3.17 18.30 -13.74
C SER A 10 3.65 19.27 -12.64
N TYR A 11 2.79 20.17 -12.13
CA TYR A 11 3.14 21.05 -11.02
C TYR A 11 3.24 20.34 -9.66
N LEU A 12 2.50 19.27 -9.47
CA LEU A 12 2.60 18.43 -8.25
C LEU A 12 3.95 17.68 -8.18
N LEU A 13 4.52 17.30 -9.31
CA LEU A 13 5.83 16.62 -9.37
C LEU A 13 7.03 17.56 -9.10
N PHE A 14 6.91 18.86 -9.40
CA PHE A 14 8.00 19.83 -9.16
C PHE A 14 7.98 20.45 -7.75
N ALA A 15 6.87 20.37 -7.02
CA ALA A 15 6.78 20.88 -5.64
C ALA A 15 7.47 19.98 -4.61
N VAL A 16 7.86 18.76 -4.99
CA VAL A 16 8.45 17.76 -4.07
C VAL A 16 9.93 18.03 -3.78
N ASP A 17 10.66 18.65 -4.71
CA ASP A 17 12.11 18.90 -4.53
C ASP A 17 12.44 19.98 -3.49
N SER A 18 11.52 20.88 -3.16
CA SER A 18 11.77 21.97 -2.22
C SER A 18 11.58 21.61 -0.74
N LEU A 19 10.99 20.46 -0.43
CA LEU A 19 10.79 19.98 0.95
C LEU A 19 11.90 19.03 1.45
N ALA A 20 12.89 18.72 0.61
CA ALA A 20 13.92 17.72 0.90
C ALA A 20 15.25 18.31 1.46
N GLN A 21 15.32 19.62 1.75
CA GLN A 21 16.61 20.30 1.95
C GLN A 21 16.92 20.83 3.35
N ASP A 22 16.31 20.31 4.42
CA ASP A 22 16.83 20.56 5.78
C ASP A 22 17.24 19.24 6.44
N TYR A 23 18.47 18.82 6.14
CA TYR A 23 19.07 17.66 6.77
C TYR A 23 19.97 18.08 7.94
N ASP A 24 19.49 17.85 9.16
CA ASP A 24 20.23 18.12 10.41
C ASP A 24 21.31 17.06 10.62
N SER A 25 22.57 17.48 10.71
CA SER A 25 23.75 16.64 10.98
C SER A 25 23.76 15.96 12.36
N SER A 26 22.78 16.26 13.22
CA SER A 26 22.61 15.63 14.54
C SER A 26 22.13 14.17 14.47
N VAL A 27 21.61 13.72 13.32
CA VAL A 27 21.06 12.37 13.11
C VAL A 27 22.16 11.29 13.10
N VAL A 28 23.40 11.64 12.78
CA VAL A 28 24.52 10.67 12.64
C VAL A 28 24.98 10.09 13.98
N ALA A 29 24.71 10.78 15.10
CA ALA A 29 25.12 10.31 16.44
C ALA A 29 24.14 9.29 17.07
N ASP A 30 22.91 9.18 16.55
CA ASP A 30 21.84 8.37 17.16
C ASP A 30 21.73 6.94 16.56
N GLU A 31 22.43 6.64 15.47
CA GLU A 31 22.38 5.34 14.77
C GLU A 31 22.81 4.13 15.63
N LYS A 32 23.65 4.34 16.63
CA LYS A 32 24.08 3.25 17.54
C LYS A 32 22.99 2.80 18.53
N ARG A 33 21.81 3.44 18.53
CA ARG A 33 20.72 3.22 19.50
C ARG A 33 19.37 2.89 18.89
N LEU A 34 19.29 2.68 17.55
CA LEU A 34 18.01 2.34 16.93
C LEU A 34 17.50 0.99 17.44
N PRO A 35 16.19 0.87 17.72
CA PRO A 35 15.62 -0.41 18.12
C PRO A 35 15.77 -1.43 17.00
N TYR A 36 15.91 -2.69 17.36
CA TYR A 36 16.03 -3.78 16.40
C TYR A 36 14.80 -3.86 15.48
N LYS A 37 15.04 -4.13 14.19
CA LYS A 37 14.03 -4.30 13.14
C LYS A 37 14.26 -5.66 12.46
N VAL A 38 13.22 -6.48 12.37
CA VAL A 38 13.23 -7.67 11.53
C VAL A 38 12.79 -7.24 10.12
N LEU A 39 13.65 -7.45 9.14
CA LEU A 39 13.26 -7.23 7.75
C LEU A 39 12.29 -8.32 7.29
N HIS A 40 11.11 -7.90 6.90
CA HIS A 40 10.12 -8.73 6.23
C HIS A 40 10.05 -8.35 4.74
N ALA A 41 9.69 -9.30 3.87
CA ALA A 41 9.28 -8.96 2.51
C ALA A 41 7.91 -8.29 2.61
N GLU A 42 7.85 -7.02 2.28
CA GLU A 42 6.59 -6.28 2.32
C GLU A 42 5.71 -6.70 1.17
N PRO A 43 4.47 -7.07 1.45
CA PRO A 43 3.49 -7.35 0.41
C PRO A 43 3.24 -6.11 -0.45
N LEU A 44 2.80 -6.32 -1.68
CA LEU A 44 2.60 -5.23 -2.64
C LEU A 44 1.13 -4.82 -2.78
N TYR A 45 0.21 -5.65 -2.26
CA TYR A 45 -1.23 -5.40 -2.33
C TYR A 45 -1.90 -5.34 -0.96
N ILE A 46 -1.42 -6.14 0.03
CA ILE A 46 -1.80 -5.95 1.43
C ILE A 46 -1.23 -4.62 1.89
N ASP A 47 -2.06 -3.84 2.53
CA ASP A 47 -1.74 -2.49 2.97
C ASP A 47 -0.91 -2.52 4.27
N LEU A 48 0.37 -2.24 4.16
CA LEU A 48 1.28 -2.06 5.29
C LEU A 48 1.65 -0.59 5.40
N ILE A 49 1.35 0.00 6.55
CA ILE A 49 1.66 1.39 6.85
C ILE A 49 3.11 1.50 7.34
N ARG A 50 4.06 1.58 6.44
CA ARG A 50 5.49 1.45 6.68
C ARG A 50 5.91 0.04 7.13
N ASP A 51 7.18 -0.21 7.02
CA ASP A 51 7.83 -1.43 7.48
C ASP A 51 7.50 -1.78 8.93
N LEU A 52 7.33 -3.06 9.22
CA LEU A 52 7.19 -3.54 10.59
C LEU A 52 8.46 -3.26 11.40
N GLY A 53 8.33 -2.39 12.39
CA GLY A 53 9.46 -1.91 13.17
C GLY A 53 10.16 -0.68 12.59
N ALA A 54 9.48 0.11 11.77
CA ALA A 54 9.99 1.34 11.17
C ALA A 54 10.78 2.22 12.15
N HIS A 55 11.85 2.83 11.69
CA HIS A 55 12.63 3.79 12.48
C HIS A 55 12.13 5.21 12.24
N LYS A 56 12.24 6.05 13.26
CA LYS A 56 11.91 7.47 13.15
C LYS A 56 12.59 8.10 11.96
N GLY A 57 11.80 8.81 11.15
CA GLY A 57 12.25 9.55 9.98
C GLY A 57 12.26 8.73 8.68
N GLU A 58 12.02 7.43 8.68
CA GLU A 58 11.79 6.65 7.46
C GLU A 58 10.57 7.23 6.72
N LYS A 59 10.69 7.32 5.40
CA LYS A 59 9.67 7.88 4.49
C LYS A 59 9.61 7.06 3.22
N GLU A 60 8.42 7.01 2.63
CA GLU A 60 8.20 6.35 1.36
C GLU A 60 7.11 7.05 0.56
N TRP A 61 7.28 7.07 -0.75
CA TRP A 61 6.26 7.47 -1.70
C TRP A 61 5.91 6.28 -2.57
N ASN A 62 4.65 6.02 -2.70
CA ASN A 62 4.13 4.98 -3.58
C ASN A 62 3.24 5.60 -4.66
N VAL A 63 3.42 5.15 -5.90
CA VAL A 63 2.50 5.43 -7.00
C VAL A 63 2.05 4.10 -7.56
N GLY A 64 0.76 3.84 -7.47
CA GLY A 64 0.13 2.60 -7.93
C GLY A 64 -0.67 2.80 -9.19
N PHE A 65 -0.67 1.79 -10.07
CA PHE A 65 -1.53 1.69 -11.25
C PHE A 65 -2.12 0.30 -11.32
N GLY A 66 -3.44 0.22 -11.36
CA GLY A 66 -4.20 -1.01 -11.41
C GLY A 66 -5.12 -1.09 -12.61
N MET A 67 -5.44 -2.31 -13.00
CA MET A 67 -6.47 -2.63 -13.97
C MET A 67 -7.24 -3.86 -13.48
N LYS A 68 -8.58 -3.81 -13.53
CA LYS A 68 -9.47 -4.92 -13.19
C LYS A 68 -10.50 -5.11 -14.30
N ASP A 69 -10.60 -6.34 -14.81
CA ASP A 69 -11.69 -6.74 -15.72
C ASP A 69 -12.95 -7.05 -14.91
N LYS A 70 -13.91 -6.13 -14.90
CA LYS A 70 -15.19 -6.22 -14.18
C LYS A 70 -16.32 -6.81 -15.04
N LEU A 71 -16.02 -7.61 -16.07
CA LEU A 71 -16.94 -8.27 -16.97
C LEU A 71 -17.70 -7.36 -17.94
N ARG A 72 -18.26 -6.24 -17.49
CA ARG A 72 -19.05 -5.29 -18.28
C ARG A 72 -18.27 -4.03 -18.61
N PHE A 73 -17.25 -3.73 -17.82
CA PHE A 73 -16.36 -2.59 -17.98
C PHE A 73 -15.00 -2.94 -17.39
N ASP A 74 -13.97 -2.23 -17.84
CA ASP A 74 -12.65 -2.28 -17.24
C ASP A 74 -12.51 -1.13 -16.24
N GLN A 75 -11.97 -1.42 -15.09
CA GLN A 75 -11.65 -0.47 -14.04
C GLN A 75 -10.15 -0.23 -14.03
N TYR A 76 -9.74 1.03 -14.15
CA TYR A 76 -8.36 1.47 -14.03
C TYR A 76 -8.21 2.27 -12.76
N GLU A 77 -7.24 1.88 -11.93
CA GLU A 77 -6.95 2.51 -10.66
C GLU A 77 -5.61 3.24 -10.75
N ALA A 78 -5.50 4.39 -10.13
CA ALA A 78 -4.26 5.06 -9.85
C ALA A 78 -4.28 5.54 -8.41
N LEU A 79 -3.17 5.42 -7.69
CA LEU A 79 -3.05 5.94 -6.35
C LEU A 79 -1.72 6.66 -6.14
N ILE A 80 -1.73 7.62 -5.24
CA ILE A 80 -0.55 8.25 -4.69
C ILE A 80 -0.63 8.11 -3.19
N GLU A 81 0.44 7.61 -2.59
CA GLU A 81 0.52 7.29 -1.18
C GLU A 81 1.82 7.85 -0.61
N TYR A 82 1.74 8.41 0.57
CA TYR A 82 2.88 8.86 1.34
C TYR A 82 2.85 8.25 2.73
N GLU A 83 3.93 7.58 3.06
CA GLU A 83 4.13 6.96 4.35
C GLU A 83 5.33 7.58 5.08
N TRP A 84 5.22 7.70 6.40
CA TRP A 84 6.34 8.16 7.23
C TRP A 84 6.29 7.60 8.64
N ALA A 85 7.45 7.54 9.29
CA ALA A 85 7.58 7.13 10.69
C ALA A 85 7.95 8.34 11.56
N PRO A 86 6.98 8.98 12.26
CA PRO A 86 7.26 10.13 13.14
C PRO A 86 8.04 9.75 14.38
N VAL A 87 7.91 8.52 14.85
CA VAL A 87 8.68 7.92 15.94
C VAL A 87 8.98 6.46 15.61
N ASN A 88 9.93 5.85 16.34
CA ASN A 88 10.25 4.44 16.12
C ASN A 88 9.01 3.55 16.30
N ARG A 89 8.82 2.60 15.38
CA ARG A 89 7.74 1.60 15.37
C ARG A 89 6.33 2.12 15.09
N LEU A 90 6.17 3.40 14.77
CA LEU A 90 4.89 3.97 14.35
C LEU A 90 5.00 4.43 12.89
N GLY A 91 4.23 3.82 12.01
CA GLY A 91 3.99 4.26 10.65
C GLY A 91 2.69 5.06 10.56
N LEU A 92 2.70 6.11 9.76
CA LEU A 92 1.52 6.87 9.35
C LEU A 92 1.48 6.93 7.83
N GLU A 93 0.26 7.03 7.27
CA GLU A 93 0.02 7.06 5.84
C GLU A 93 -1.11 8.01 5.46
N ILE A 94 -0.96 8.61 4.28
CA ILE A 94 -2.04 9.27 3.55
C ILE A 94 -2.01 8.75 2.11
N GLU A 95 -3.16 8.29 1.62
CA GLU A 95 -3.33 7.81 0.25
C GLU A 95 -4.54 8.48 -0.41
N VAL A 96 -4.44 8.73 -1.71
CA VAL A 96 -5.54 9.22 -2.56
C VAL A 96 -5.67 8.31 -3.78
N PRO A 97 -6.63 7.37 -3.77
CA PRO A 97 -6.94 6.54 -4.92
C PRO A 97 -7.91 7.26 -5.89
N VAL A 98 -7.70 7.02 -7.18
CA VAL A 98 -8.52 7.54 -8.28
C VAL A 98 -8.89 6.39 -9.20
N THR A 99 -10.15 6.33 -9.63
CA THR A 99 -10.63 5.27 -10.50
C THR A 99 -11.20 5.85 -11.79
N PHE A 100 -10.84 5.20 -12.89
CA PHE A 100 -11.34 5.46 -14.23
C PHE A 100 -12.01 4.20 -14.78
N TYR A 101 -13.14 4.35 -15.48
CA TYR A 101 -13.86 3.22 -16.03
C TYR A 101 -13.93 3.30 -17.55
N MET A 102 -13.64 2.19 -18.22
CA MET A 102 -13.80 2.06 -19.67
C MET A 102 -14.79 0.95 -19.98
N ARG A 103 -15.63 1.13 -21.01
CA ARG A 103 -16.55 0.08 -21.45
C ARG A 103 -15.77 -1.08 -22.05
N ALA A 104 -16.10 -2.30 -21.65
CA ALA A 104 -15.59 -3.49 -22.31
C ALA A 104 -16.11 -3.55 -23.77
N PRO A 105 -15.35 -4.08 -24.73
CA PRO A 105 -15.75 -4.16 -26.14
C PRO A 105 -17.12 -4.83 -26.37
N ASN A 106 -17.47 -5.80 -25.53
CA ASN A 106 -18.73 -6.55 -25.58
C ASN A 106 -19.84 -5.95 -24.70
N GLY A 107 -19.57 -4.83 -24.02
CA GLY A 107 -20.48 -4.20 -23.04
C GLY A 107 -21.26 -3.00 -23.60
N LEU A 108 -21.67 -3.01 -24.87
CA LEU A 108 -22.23 -1.87 -25.58
C LEU A 108 -23.41 -1.17 -24.88
N ASN A 109 -24.19 -1.87 -24.05
CA ASN A 109 -25.35 -1.35 -23.32
C ASN A 109 -25.19 -1.39 -21.80
N ALA A 110 -24.00 -1.69 -21.25
CA ALA A 110 -23.81 -1.68 -19.82
C ALA A 110 -23.63 -0.26 -19.29
N GLU A 111 -24.36 0.07 -18.25
CA GLU A 111 -24.18 1.30 -17.51
C GLU A 111 -22.80 1.27 -16.84
N LYS A 112 -21.96 2.24 -17.18
CA LYS A 112 -20.59 2.38 -16.68
C LYS A 112 -20.60 3.33 -15.48
N PRO A 113 -19.93 3.00 -14.35
CA PRO A 113 -19.74 3.96 -13.27
C PRO A 113 -18.99 5.21 -13.75
N SER A 114 -19.17 6.33 -13.07
CA SER A 114 -18.45 7.56 -13.35
C SER A 114 -17.01 7.50 -12.82
N ASP A 115 -16.11 8.16 -13.54
CA ASP A 115 -14.72 8.33 -13.08
C ASP A 115 -14.71 9.18 -11.80
N ARG A 116 -13.90 8.81 -10.79
CA ARG A 116 -13.92 9.49 -9.49
C ARG A 116 -12.59 9.44 -8.76
N ILE A 117 -12.41 10.39 -7.86
CA ILE A 117 -11.49 10.24 -6.73
C ILE A 117 -12.26 9.37 -5.74
N GLU A 118 -11.72 8.20 -5.38
CA GLU A 118 -12.44 7.26 -4.52
C GLU A 118 -12.57 7.80 -3.10
N SER A 119 -11.44 8.20 -2.51
CA SER A 119 -11.37 8.54 -1.10
C SER A 119 -10.14 9.38 -0.74
N ILE A 120 -10.10 9.81 0.50
CA ILE A 120 -8.87 10.09 1.24
C ILE A 120 -8.74 8.99 2.29
N LYS A 121 -7.70 8.18 2.16
CA LYS A 121 -7.34 7.15 3.13
C LYS A 121 -6.25 7.70 4.05
N THR A 122 -6.44 7.52 5.34
CA THR A 122 -5.45 7.81 6.39
C THR A 122 -5.25 6.58 7.23
N ALA A 123 -4.01 6.29 7.59
CA ALA A 123 -3.73 5.09 8.35
C ALA A 123 -2.61 5.28 9.36
N ALA A 124 -2.63 4.42 10.39
CA ALA A 124 -1.60 4.34 11.41
C ALA A 124 -1.32 2.88 11.76
N GLN A 125 -0.05 2.51 11.89
CA GLN A 125 0.39 1.17 12.27
C GLN A 125 1.44 1.26 13.38
N TRP A 126 1.21 0.57 14.48
CA TRP A 126 2.14 0.46 15.59
C TRP A 126 2.67 -0.95 15.75
N THR A 127 3.98 -1.13 15.53
CA THR A 127 4.68 -2.39 15.76
C THR A 127 5.03 -2.51 17.24
N PHE A 128 4.19 -3.17 18.01
CA PHE A 128 4.34 -3.28 19.46
C PHE A 128 5.34 -4.36 19.88
N LEU A 129 5.62 -5.36 19.02
CA LEU A 129 6.57 -6.42 19.28
C LEU A 129 7.48 -6.65 18.08
N VAL A 130 8.79 -6.67 18.33
CA VAL A 130 9.83 -7.13 17.40
C VAL A 130 10.75 -8.08 18.14
N SER A 131 10.81 -9.33 17.71
CA SER A 131 11.63 -10.38 18.31
C SER A 131 12.71 -10.85 17.36
N GLU A 132 13.97 -10.49 17.66
CA GLU A 132 15.12 -10.97 16.91
C GLU A 132 15.26 -12.51 16.99
N LYS A 133 15.14 -13.06 18.19
CA LYS A 133 15.26 -14.50 18.42
C LYS A 133 14.22 -15.32 17.63
N LEU A 134 12.99 -14.83 17.55
CA LEU A 134 11.90 -15.49 16.85
C LEU A 134 11.76 -15.04 15.39
N GLN A 135 12.52 -14.03 14.95
CA GLN A 135 12.40 -13.40 13.64
C GLN A 135 10.93 -13.04 13.33
N THR A 136 10.25 -12.41 14.30
CA THR A 136 8.80 -12.15 14.28
C THR A 136 8.52 -10.71 14.65
N SER A 137 7.58 -10.09 13.95
CA SER A 137 7.05 -8.77 14.29
C SER A 137 5.53 -8.84 14.40
N LEU A 138 4.96 -8.13 15.40
CA LEU A 138 3.52 -7.99 15.59
C LEU A 138 3.16 -6.51 15.60
N ALA A 139 2.07 -6.17 14.91
CA ALA A 139 1.57 -4.80 14.84
C ALA A 139 0.05 -4.75 14.97
N LEU A 140 -0.43 -3.60 15.43
CA LEU A 140 -1.81 -3.17 15.38
C LEU A 140 -1.88 -1.92 14.52
N GLY A 141 -2.95 -1.75 13.80
CA GLY A 141 -3.16 -0.55 13.01
C GLY A 141 -4.63 -0.22 12.82
N TYR A 142 -4.84 0.90 12.16
CA TYR A 142 -6.16 1.41 11.88
C TYR A 142 -6.13 2.20 10.58
N ILE A 143 -7.04 1.89 9.68
CA ILE A 143 -7.30 2.63 8.45
C ILE A 143 -8.64 3.33 8.58
N ASN A 144 -8.68 4.59 8.19
CA ASN A 144 -9.88 5.36 7.96
C ASN A 144 -9.91 5.85 6.52
N GLU A 145 -10.97 5.52 5.82
CA GLU A 145 -11.15 5.89 4.42
C GLU A 145 -12.43 6.70 4.25
N MET A 146 -12.28 7.99 3.99
CA MET A 146 -13.38 8.91 3.73
C MET A 146 -13.69 8.93 2.25
N GLU A 147 -14.79 8.31 1.84
CA GLU A 147 -15.17 8.13 0.43
C GLU A 147 -15.80 9.38 -0.15
N PHE A 148 -15.33 9.81 -1.32
CA PHE A 148 -15.88 10.96 -2.04
C PHE A 148 -17.13 10.59 -2.83
N THR A 149 -18.06 11.53 -2.91
CA THR A 149 -19.15 11.49 -3.88
C THR A 149 -18.61 11.62 -5.30
N ASP A 150 -19.35 11.09 -6.25
CA ASP A 150 -19.05 11.21 -7.68
C ASP A 150 -18.75 12.65 -8.10
N LEU A 151 -17.70 12.86 -8.89
CA LEU A 151 -17.27 14.21 -9.33
C LEU A 151 -18.36 14.99 -10.08
N SER A 152 -19.31 14.28 -10.71
CA SER A 152 -20.46 14.89 -11.38
C SER A 152 -21.52 15.41 -10.41
N ASN A 153 -21.51 14.92 -9.16
CA ASN A 153 -22.51 15.20 -8.13
C ASN A 153 -21.96 15.99 -6.94
N ILE A 154 -20.70 16.46 -7.03
CA ILE A 154 -20.08 17.24 -5.95
C ILE A 154 -20.84 18.55 -5.75
N GLY A 155 -21.48 18.69 -4.58
CA GLY A 155 -22.01 19.93 -4.03
C GLY A 155 -21.41 20.20 -2.65
N PHE A 156 -21.47 21.44 -2.17
CA PHE A 156 -20.92 21.79 -0.85
C PHE A 156 -21.50 20.97 0.31
N ASN A 157 -22.68 20.38 0.13
CA ASN A 157 -23.36 19.61 1.17
C ASN A 157 -23.17 18.08 1.04
N ASN A 158 -22.57 17.59 -0.07
CA ASN A 158 -22.45 16.16 -0.38
C ASN A 158 -21.06 15.83 -0.91
N LEU A 159 -20.02 16.26 -0.21
CA LEU A 159 -18.63 15.97 -0.60
C LEU A 159 -18.26 14.49 -0.36
N PHE A 160 -18.77 13.91 0.71
CA PHE A 160 -18.50 12.53 1.11
C PHE A 160 -19.76 11.69 1.08
N GLN A 161 -19.64 10.46 0.56
CA GLN A 161 -20.74 9.50 0.48
C GLN A 161 -20.67 8.40 1.55
N GLY A 162 -19.49 8.19 2.17
CA GLY A 162 -19.32 7.14 3.15
C GLY A 162 -18.01 7.26 3.91
N ASN A 163 -17.85 6.38 4.88
CA ASN A 163 -16.62 6.22 5.64
C ASN A 163 -16.37 4.76 5.99
N LEU A 164 -15.17 4.26 5.70
CA LEU A 164 -14.71 2.95 6.09
C LEU A 164 -13.79 3.04 7.32
N PHE A 165 -14.04 2.16 8.28
CA PHE A 165 -13.26 1.97 9.50
C PHE A 165 -12.68 0.55 9.49
N ASN A 166 -11.36 0.43 9.48
CA ASN A 166 -10.69 -0.87 9.44
C ASN A 166 -9.56 -0.92 10.49
N PRO A 167 -9.85 -1.32 11.74
CA PRO A 167 -8.81 -1.73 12.68
C PRO A 167 -8.25 -3.08 12.25
N PHE A 168 -6.92 -3.25 12.32
CA PHE A 168 -6.27 -4.47 11.87
C PHE A 168 -5.14 -4.93 12.79
N PHE A 169 -4.80 -6.20 12.69
CA PHE A 169 -3.67 -6.86 13.33
C PHE A 169 -2.76 -7.49 12.28
N ILE A 170 -1.46 -7.40 12.50
CA ILE A 170 -0.45 -8.02 11.66
C ILE A 170 0.46 -8.91 12.51
N ALA A 171 0.70 -10.12 11.99
CA ALA A 171 1.73 -11.03 12.48
C ALA A 171 2.64 -11.42 11.31
N ALA A 172 3.91 -11.05 11.38
CA ALA A 172 4.90 -11.37 10.36
C ALA A 172 6.01 -12.25 10.91
N LYS A 173 6.44 -13.22 10.11
CA LYS A 173 7.47 -14.19 10.45
C LYS A 173 8.46 -14.35 9.30
N ARG A 174 9.74 -14.41 9.65
CA ARG A 174 10.82 -14.72 8.70
C ARG A 174 11.44 -16.07 9.01
N PHE A 175 11.63 -16.90 8.00
CA PHE A 175 12.31 -18.17 8.02
C PHE A 175 13.46 -18.15 7.01
N LYS A 176 14.64 -17.66 7.40
CA LYS A 176 15.76 -17.41 6.47
C LYS A 176 15.32 -16.45 5.35
N ASP A 177 15.22 -16.98 4.12
CA ASP A 177 14.84 -16.23 2.93
C ASP A 177 13.34 -16.29 2.64
N TRP A 178 12.58 -17.09 3.41
CA TRP A 178 11.13 -17.17 3.32
C TRP A 178 10.49 -16.25 4.35
N HIS A 179 9.54 -15.44 3.89
CA HIS A 179 8.82 -14.46 4.68
C HIS A 179 7.33 -14.72 4.55
N THR A 180 6.62 -14.65 5.64
CA THR A 180 5.15 -14.78 5.67
C THR A 180 4.56 -13.74 6.59
N LEU A 181 3.34 -13.34 6.29
CA LEU A 181 2.59 -12.37 7.06
C LEU A 181 1.11 -12.76 7.04
N ILE A 182 0.45 -12.52 8.15
CA ILE A 182 -1.02 -12.52 8.27
C ILE A 182 -1.42 -11.10 8.64
N TYR A 183 -2.38 -10.57 7.88
CA TYR A 183 -3.06 -9.30 8.13
C TYR A 183 -4.54 -9.62 8.30
N THR A 184 -5.17 -9.14 9.38
CA THR A 184 -6.57 -9.45 9.62
C THR A 184 -7.26 -8.38 10.44
N GLY A 185 -8.53 -8.12 10.14
CA GLY A 185 -9.34 -7.16 10.87
C GLY A 185 -10.78 -7.05 10.38
N PRO A 186 -11.68 -6.53 11.21
CA PRO A 186 -13.03 -6.18 10.78
C PRO A 186 -13.00 -4.89 9.97
N GLN A 187 -13.90 -4.80 9.00
CA GLN A 187 -14.23 -3.59 8.26
C GLN A 187 -15.65 -3.18 8.60
N ALA A 188 -15.86 -1.91 8.93
CA ALA A 188 -17.17 -1.32 9.15
C ALA A 188 -17.33 -0.10 8.22
N HIS A 189 -18.29 -0.17 7.31
CA HIS A 189 -18.57 0.87 6.33
C HIS A 189 -19.89 1.56 6.67
N LEU A 190 -19.86 2.88 6.80
CA LEU A 190 -21.04 3.73 6.98
C LEU A 190 -21.34 4.45 5.67
N ASP A 191 -22.48 4.18 5.10
CA ASP A 191 -23.04 4.90 3.97
C ASP A 191 -23.81 6.14 4.48
N PHE A 192 -23.40 7.33 4.09
CA PHE A 192 -23.95 8.59 4.61
C PHE A 192 -25.33 8.93 4.02
N GLU A 193 -25.64 8.47 2.81
CA GLU A 193 -26.92 8.73 2.16
C GLU A 193 -28.03 7.91 2.83
N THR A 194 -27.79 6.64 3.01
CA THR A 194 -28.77 5.70 3.57
C THR A 194 -28.67 5.54 5.10
N ASN A 195 -27.62 6.07 5.71
CA ASN A 195 -27.25 5.89 7.13
C ASN A 195 -27.21 4.42 7.55
N LYS A 196 -26.72 3.55 6.64
CA LYS A 196 -26.63 2.11 6.86
C LYS A 196 -25.19 1.67 7.09
N TRP A 197 -25.04 0.77 8.04
CA TRP A 197 -23.77 0.10 8.29
C TRP A 197 -23.71 -1.21 7.52
N ARG A 198 -22.54 -1.46 6.92
CA ARG A 198 -22.15 -2.76 6.37
C ARG A 198 -20.88 -3.20 7.05
N SER A 199 -20.75 -4.50 7.32
CA SER A 199 -19.54 -5.05 7.92
C SER A 199 -18.97 -6.15 7.05
N ALA A 200 -17.66 -6.24 7.05
CA ALA A 200 -16.89 -7.30 6.46
C ALA A 200 -15.78 -7.74 7.40
N TYR A 201 -15.13 -8.85 7.13
CA TYR A 201 -13.94 -9.29 7.83
C TYR A 201 -12.86 -9.64 6.81
N GLU A 202 -11.71 -9.05 6.98
CA GLU A 202 -10.57 -9.23 6.11
C GLU A 202 -9.56 -10.19 6.72
N LEU A 203 -9.10 -11.15 5.93
CA LEU A 203 -8.02 -12.06 6.27
C LEU A 203 -7.09 -12.19 5.07
N ASN A 204 -5.91 -11.59 5.18
CA ASN A 204 -4.89 -11.66 4.13
C ASN A 204 -3.67 -12.39 4.64
N SER A 205 -3.00 -13.11 3.76
CA SER A 205 -1.75 -13.78 4.06
C SER A 205 -0.83 -13.77 2.84
N ASN A 206 0.46 -13.97 3.08
CA ASN A 206 1.42 -14.07 2.00
C ASN A 206 2.50 -15.13 2.27
N LEU A 207 3.18 -15.51 1.21
CA LEU A 207 4.43 -16.27 1.25
C LEU A 207 5.37 -15.70 0.19
N HIS A 208 6.49 -15.14 0.64
CA HIS A 208 7.50 -14.52 -0.22
C HIS A 208 8.86 -15.20 -0.06
N TYR A 209 9.56 -15.36 -1.16
CA TYR A 209 10.97 -15.75 -1.19
C TYR A 209 11.82 -14.52 -1.51
N MET A 210 12.59 -14.05 -0.55
CA MET A 210 13.54 -12.96 -0.73
C MET A 210 14.80 -13.48 -1.40
N ILE A 211 15.17 -12.91 -2.55
CA ILE A 211 16.41 -13.27 -3.23
C ILE A 211 17.60 -12.86 -2.34
N PRO A 212 18.49 -13.79 -1.94
CA PRO A 212 19.57 -13.51 -1.01
C PRO A 212 20.42 -12.31 -1.44
N GLN A 213 20.81 -11.49 -0.46
CA GLN A 213 21.64 -10.28 -0.62
C GLN A 213 21.01 -9.18 -1.48
N THR A 214 19.71 -9.27 -1.77
CA THR A 214 18.97 -8.25 -2.50
C THR A 214 17.73 -7.81 -1.70
N ARG A 215 17.00 -6.80 -2.20
CA ARG A 215 15.67 -6.43 -1.76
C ARG A 215 14.59 -6.95 -2.71
N ASN A 216 14.98 -7.80 -3.68
CA ASN A 216 14.06 -8.40 -4.64
C ASN A 216 13.38 -9.61 -4.02
N PHE A 217 12.12 -9.82 -4.35
CA PHE A 217 11.40 -11.02 -3.95
C PHE A 217 10.43 -11.50 -5.02
N LEU A 218 10.10 -12.78 -4.94
CA LEU A 218 8.98 -13.42 -5.61
C LEU A 218 8.05 -13.99 -4.56
N GLY A 219 6.74 -13.96 -4.81
CA GLY A 219 5.82 -14.53 -3.85
C GLY A 219 4.38 -14.51 -4.29
N VAL A 220 3.52 -14.81 -3.35
CA VAL A 220 2.07 -14.85 -3.54
C VAL A 220 1.37 -14.29 -2.31
N GLU A 221 0.33 -13.50 -2.54
CA GLU A 221 -0.63 -13.08 -1.52
C GLU A 221 -1.96 -13.79 -1.74
N PHE A 222 -2.69 -13.97 -0.66
CA PHE A 222 -4.06 -14.49 -0.61
C PHE A 222 -4.90 -13.44 0.10
N ASN A 223 -5.71 -12.72 -0.66
CA ASN A 223 -6.59 -11.70 -0.12
C ASN A 223 -8.01 -12.27 -0.01
N MET A 224 -8.54 -12.32 1.20
CA MET A 224 -9.83 -12.92 1.51
C MET A 224 -10.72 -11.91 2.21
N LEU A 225 -11.96 -11.82 1.77
CA LEU A 225 -12.99 -10.95 2.34
C LEU A 225 -14.25 -11.74 2.61
N PHE A 226 -14.78 -11.64 3.83
CA PHE A 226 -16.00 -12.27 4.31
C PHE A 226 -17.07 -11.21 4.54
N MET A 227 -18.18 -11.28 3.81
CA MET A 227 -19.29 -10.32 3.87
C MET A 227 -20.60 -11.08 4.13
N GLY A 228 -20.96 -11.27 5.40
CA GLY A 228 -22.11 -12.09 5.76
C GLY A 228 -21.94 -13.53 5.30
N SER A 229 -22.76 -13.98 4.34
CA SER A 229 -22.64 -15.32 3.71
C SER A 229 -21.75 -15.33 2.47
N GLU A 230 -21.28 -14.19 2.01
CA GLU A 230 -20.43 -14.09 0.81
C GLU A 230 -18.96 -14.19 1.19
N PHE A 231 -18.20 -14.91 0.36
CA PHE A 231 -16.75 -15.06 0.48
C PHE A 231 -16.09 -14.71 -0.85
N GLU A 232 -15.13 -13.81 -0.78
CA GLU A 232 -14.29 -13.48 -1.92
C GLU A 232 -12.84 -13.81 -1.62
N MET A 233 -12.14 -14.35 -2.62
CA MET A 233 -10.72 -14.63 -2.54
C MET A 233 -10.02 -14.31 -3.85
N VAL A 234 -8.92 -13.60 -3.77
CA VAL A 234 -8.04 -13.31 -4.90
C VAL A 234 -6.63 -13.81 -4.57
N ILE A 235 -6.06 -14.63 -5.44
CA ILE A 235 -4.68 -15.08 -5.37
C ILE A 235 -3.82 -14.11 -6.17
N ARG A 236 -2.77 -13.56 -5.55
CA ARG A 236 -1.93 -12.52 -6.15
C ARG A 236 -0.46 -12.92 -6.21
N PRO A 237 -0.03 -13.66 -7.26
CA PRO A 237 1.39 -13.80 -7.54
C PRO A 237 1.99 -12.41 -7.77
N GLN A 238 3.18 -12.18 -7.20
CA GLN A 238 3.81 -10.89 -7.22
C GLN A 238 5.32 -10.96 -7.19
N MET A 239 5.95 -9.89 -7.63
CA MET A 239 7.40 -9.69 -7.54
C MET A 239 7.74 -8.24 -7.26
N ARG A 240 8.82 -8.02 -6.50
CA ARG A 240 9.44 -6.71 -6.31
C ARG A 240 10.85 -6.72 -6.89
N VAL A 241 11.17 -5.69 -7.66
CA VAL A 241 12.47 -5.52 -8.29
C VAL A 241 13.04 -4.15 -7.93
N VAL A 242 14.24 -4.13 -7.38
CA VAL A 242 15.01 -2.91 -7.13
C VAL A 242 15.64 -2.46 -8.44
N ILE A 243 15.30 -1.26 -8.91
CA ILE A 243 15.88 -0.62 -10.10
C ILE A 243 17.07 0.23 -9.71
N HIS A 244 16.94 0.94 -8.59
CA HIS A 244 17.97 1.79 -8.04
C HIS A 244 17.87 1.75 -6.52
N ASP A 245 18.91 2.17 -5.79
CA ASP A 245 18.95 2.11 -4.33
C ASP A 245 17.72 2.69 -3.61
N ALA A 246 17.10 3.72 -4.20
CA ALA A 246 15.91 4.38 -3.66
C ALA A 246 14.63 4.05 -4.42
N LEU A 247 14.69 3.26 -5.51
CA LEU A 247 13.56 3.04 -6.40
C LEU A 247 13.34 1.56 -6.65
N MET A 248 12.11 1.11 -6.40
CA MET A 248 11.68 -0.27 -6.62
C MET A 248 10.40 -0.29 -7.46
N ILE A 249 10.19 -1.39 -8.15
CA ILE A 249 8.92 -1.70 -8.85
C ILE A 249 8.34 -2.98 -8.27
N GLY A 250 7.07 -2.91 -7.91
CA GLY A 250 6.24 -4.04 -7.57
C GLY A 250 5.29 -4.38 -8.73
N ILE A 251 5.17 -5.65 -9.06
CA ILE A 251 4.25 -6.17 -10.07
C ILE A 251 3.40 -7.24 -9.42
N VAL A 252 2.07 -7.09 -9.54
CA VAL A 252 1.08 -7.99 -8.95
C VAL A 252 0.06 -8.38 -10.01
N GLN A 253 -0.29 -9.67 -10.08
CA GLN A 253 -1.40 -10.18 -10.87
C GLN A 253 -2.47 -10.70 -9.93
N GLY A 254 -3.74 -10.35 -10.16
CA GLY A 254 -4.85 -10.83 -9.36
C GLY A 254 -5.64 -11.90 -10.12
N ILE A 255 -5.77 -13.08 -9.52
CA ILE A 255 -6.51 -14.23 -10.03
C ILE A 255 -7.64 -14.52 -9.05
N PRO A 256 -8.87 -14.03 -9.30
CA PRO A 256 -10.00 -14.31 -8.40
C PRO A 256 -10.39 -15.78 -8.45
N VAL A 257 -10.74 -16.35 -7.31
CA VAL A 257 -11.23 -17.72 -7.20
C VAL A 257 -12.62 -17.85 -7.80
N SER A 258 -13.49 -16.85 -7.56
CA SER A 258 -14.78 -16.72 -8.24
C SER A 258 -14.69 -15.64 -9.32
N LYS A 259 -15.18 -15.94 -10.53
CA LYS A 259 -15.18 -15.04 -11.69
C LYS A 259 -16.50 -14.32 -11.90
N GLU A 260 -17.37 -14.29 -10.91
CA GLU A 260 -18.70 -13.69 -11.02
C GLU A 260 -18.68 -12.16 -11.04
N ARG A 261 -17.67 -11.55 -10.38
CA ARG A 261 -17.54 -10.09 -10.25
C ARG A 261 -16.34 -9.51 -10.97
N GLU A 262 -15.28 -10.32 -11.11
CA GLU A 262 -13.99 -9.92 -11.68
C GLU A 262 -13.34 -11.13 -12.35
N ARG A 263 -12.64 -10.92 -13.49
CA ARG A 263 -11.90 -12.01 -14.14
C ARG A 263 -10.44 -12.00 -13.74
N LEU A 264 -9.73 -10.95 -14.09
CA LEU A 264 -8.31 -10.78 -13.81
C LEU A 264 -8.05 -9.34 -13.40
N SER A 265 -7.00 -9.14 -12.62
CA SER A 265 -6.48 -7.81 -12.34
C SER A 265 -4.96 -7.79 -12.40
N SER A 266 -4.42 -6.60 -12.65
CA SER A 266 -2.99 -6.32 -12.61
C SER A 266 -2.77 -5.07 -11.79
N PHE A 267 -1.67 -5.02 -11.04
CA PHE A 267 -1.28 -3.84 -10.28
C PHE A 267 0.22 -3.65 -10.39
N LEU A 268 0.63 -2.42 -10.66
CA LEU A 268 2.00 -1.96 -10.69
C LEU A 268 2.19 -0.93 -9.58
N ARG A 269 3.18 -1.12 -8.71
CA ARG A 269 3.54 -0.16 -7.66
C ARG A 269 4.96 0.34 -7.90
N LEU A 270 5.13 1.66 -8.03
CA LEU A 270 6.41 2.32 -8.02
C LEU A 270 6.68 2.82 -6.60
N ILE A 271 7.76 2.36 -5.98
CA ILE A 271 8.10 2.60 -4.60
C ILE A 271 9.37 3.45 -4.56
N TYR A 272 9.29 4.65 -3.99
CA TYR A 272 10.42 5.55 -3.81
C TYR A 272 10.70 5.76 -2.32
N GLU A 273 11.81 5.20 -1.84
CA GLU A 273 12.34 5.41 -0.49
C GLU A 273 13.50 6.41 -0.55
N PRO A 274 13.31 7.67 -0.15
CA PRO A 274 14.41 8.62 -0.02
C PRO A 274 15.48 8.02 0.89
N ARG A 275 16.76 8.08 0.49
CA ARG A 275 17.84 7.55 1.32
C ARG A 275 17.86 8.24 2.67
N HIS A 276 17.69 7.48 3.74
CA HIS A 276 18.25 7.92 5.01
C HIS A 276 19.77 7.92 4.89
N ALA A 277 20.43 8.95 5.41
CA ALA A 277 21.89 9.10 5.37
C ALA A 277 22.66 8.05 6.18
N SER A 278 22.08 6.90 6.49
CA SER A 278 22.63 5.84 7.30
C SER A 278 23.00 4.56 6.54
N LYS A 279 23.55 4.67 5.35
CA LYS A 279 24.33 3.53 4.84
C LYS A 279 25.77 3.65 5.35
N ALA A 280 26.07 3.03 6.48
CA ALA A 280 27.42 2.65 6.83
C ALA A 280 28.07 2.02 5.57
N LYS A 281 29.03 2.72 4.97
CA LYS A 281 29.92 2.12 3.95
C LYS A 281 30.47 0.83 4.56
N VAL A 282 30.05 -0.32 4.06
CA VAL A 282 30.77 -1.57 4.28
C VAL A 282 32.14 -1.33 3.68
N ARG A 283 33.09 -0.95 4.53
CA ARG A 283 34.50 -0.94 4.16
C ARG A 283 34.87 -2.38 3.91
N HIS A 284 34.97 -2.77 2.66
CA HIS A 284 35.80 -3.89 2.27
C HIS A 284 37.22 -3.59 2.77
N LYS A 285 37.57 -4.15 3.91
CA LYS A 285 38.94 -4.28 4.33
C LYS A 285 39.58 -5.26 3.34
N ASN A 286 40.24 -4.74 2.32
CA ASN A 286 41.28 -5.51 1.63
C ASN A 286 42.28 -5.92 2.68
N GLN A 287 42.26 -7.17 3.08
CA GLN A 287 43.40 -7.83 3.69
C GLN A 287 44.27 -8.27 2.54
N GLY A 288 45.22 -7.41 2.17
CA GLY A 288 46.44 -7.84 1.54
C GLY A 288 47.32 -8.51 2.59
N HIS A 289 47.63 -9.74 2.39
CA HIS A 289 48.92 -10.44 2.47
C HIS A 289 48.69 -11.91 2.29
#